data_fdbd062ed0623499ba8407296c92fcf1
#
_entry.id   fdbd062ed0623499ba8407296c92fcf1
#
_cell.length_a   1.000
_cell.length_b   1.000
_cell.length_c   1.000
_cell.angle_alpha   90.00
_cell.angle_beta   90.00
_cell.angle_gamma   90.00
#
_symmetry.space_group_name_H-M   'P 1'
#
loop_
_entity.id
_entity.type
_entity.pdbx_description
1 polymer ?
#
loop_
_entity_poly.entity_id
_entity_poly.type
_entity_poly.pdbx_seq_one_letter_code
_entity_poly.pdbx_strand_id
1 'polypeptide(L)'
;MIKIVSSLEPVWSCTPETKLACFELLSKHFSSVSWKQFNADFHEKQYVALLRKEDRVVGFSTMVTLPIVKAEGDPIFIAFSGDTAVEFEARNSVGLGVTLSSFFRENISSYGDGNVWYVLISK
;
A
#
# COMPACT_ATOMS: atom_id res chain seq x y z
N MET A 1 -21.80 3.24 -15.58
CA MET A 1 -20.68 3.93 -14.90
C MET A 1 -19.64 2.89 -14.49
N ILE A 2 -18.40 3.12 -14.87
CA ILE A 2 -17.31 2.19 -14.54
C ILE A 2 -16.86 2.45 -13.12
N LYS A 3 -16.85 1.41 -12.31
CA LYS A 3 -16.56 1.51 -10.88
C LYS A 3 -15.09 1.15 -10.60
N ILE A 4 -14.45 1.93 -9.73
CA ILE A 4 -13.13 1.62 -9.23
C ILE A 4 -13.29 0.84 -7.93
N VAL A 5 -12.66 -0.33 -7.87
CA VAL A 5 -12.74 -1.22 -6.72
C VAL A 5 -11.39 -1.25 -6.01
N SER A 6 -11.39 -1.09 -4.70
CA SER A 6 -10.18 -1.14 -3.89
C SER A 6 -10.08 -2.46 -3.14
N SER A 7 -8.85 -2.92 -2.93
CA SER A 7 -8.58 -4.10 -2.12
C SER A 7 -7.23 -3.96 -1.44
N LEU A 8 -7.06 -4.66 -0.31
CA LEU A 8 -5.78 -4.78 0.38
C LEU A 8 -5.39 -6.25 0.32
N GLU A 9 -4.25 -6.54 -0.28
CA GLU A 9 -3.78 -7.91 -0.47
C GLU A 9 -2.41 -8.12 0.15
N PRO A 10 -2.18 -9.28 0.79
CA PRO A 10 -0.83 -9.62 1.19
C PRO A 10 0.08 -9.72 -0.03
N VAL A 11 1.28 -9.21 0.07
CA VAL A 11 2.23 -9.22 -1.05
C VAL A 11 2.48 -10.65 -1.54
N TRP A 12 2.58 -11.62 -0.61
CA TRP A 12 2.85 -13.00 -0.98
C TRP A 12 1.74 -13.64 -1.82
N SER A 13 0.52 -13.10 -1.78
CA SER A 13 -0.60 -13.64 -2.55
C SER A 13 -0.80 -12.95 -3.90
N CYS A 14 -0.02 -11.91 -4.20
CA CYS A 14 -0.16 -11.20 -5.47
C CYS A 14 0.33 -12.03 -6.63
N THR A 15 -0.43 -12.05 -7.72
CA THR A 15 -0.02 -12.75 -8.94
C THR A 15 1.12 -12.00 -9.62
N PRO A 16 1.95 -12.71 -10.43
CA PRO A 16 2.97 -12.04 -11.22
C PRO A 16 2.40 -10.95 -12.13
N GLU A 17 1.21 -11.14 -12.67
CA GLU A 17 0.53 -10.17 -13.52
C GLU A 17 0.20 -8.89 -12.76
N THR A 18 -0.30 -9.03 -11.54
CA THR A 18 -0.60 -7.87 -10.68
C THR A 18 0.67 -7.10 -10.34
N LYS A 19 1.73 -7.81 -9.96
CA LYS A 19 3.01 -7.17 -9.65
C LYS A 19 3.58 -6.43 -10.85
N LEU A 20 3.52 -7.05 -12.05
CA LEU A 20 3.97 -6.40 -13.27
C LEU A 20 3.15 -5.15 -13.57
N ALA A 21 1.83 -5.21 -13.38
CA ALA A 21 0.96 -4.05 -13.59
C ALA A 21 1.33 -2.90 -12.66
N CYS A 22 1.67 -3.18 -11.41
CA CYS A 22 2.14 -2.17 -10.47
C CYS A 22 3.46 -1.55 -10.95
N PHE A 23 4.39 -2.37 -11.41
CA PHE A 23 5.66 -1.89 -11.94
C PHE A 23 5.47 -0.99 -13.16
N GLU A 24 4.63 -1.41 -14.10
CA GLU A 24 4.34 -0.61 -15.30
C GLU A 24 3.72 0.73 -14.94
N LEU A 25 2.81 0.74 -13.97
CA LEU A 25 2.18 1.97 -13.49
C LEU A 25 3.21 2.90 -12.83
N LEU A 26 4.09 2.35 -12.01
CA LEU A 26 5.15 3.14 -11.37
C LEU A 26 6.10 3.72 -12.42
N SER A 27 6.50 2.92 -13.40
CA SER A 27 7.41 3.34 -14.46
C SER A 27 6.80 4.43 -15.34
N LYS A 28 5.50 4.45 -15.47
CA LYS A 28 4.78 5.46 -16.26
C LYS A 28 4.85 6.83 -15.60
N HIS A 29 4.84 6.88 -14.27
CA HIS A 29 4.76 8.12 -13.52
C HIS A 29 6.10 8.59 -12.94
N PHE A 30 7.09 7.71 -12.88
CA PHE A 30 8.40 8.04 -12.32
C PHE A 30 9.50 7.58 -13.28
N SER A 31 10.53 8.42 -13.43
CA SER A 31 11.70 8.07 -14.23
C SER A 31 12.66 7.19 -13.42
N SER A 32 13.51 6.46 -14.14
CA SER A 32 14.62 5.67 -13.54
C SER A 32 14.15 4.57 -12.59
N VAL A 33 12.98 3.99 -12.85
CA VAL A 33 12.49 2.84 -12.09
C VAL A 33 13.03 1.57 -12.72
N SER A 34 13.76 0.75 -11.94
CA SER A 34 14.27 -0.53 -12.41
C SER A 34 13.42 -1.67 -11.88
N TRP A 35 13.22 -2.69 -12.71
CA TRP A 35 12.49 -3.89 -12.29
C TRP A 35 13.17 -4.57 -11.11
N LYS A 36 14.50 -4.67 -11.16
CA LYS A 36 15.27 -5.33 -10.10
C LYS A 36 15.02 -4.67 -8.74
N GLN A 37 15.11 -3.35 -8.69
CA GLN A 37 14.89 -2.61 -7.45
C GLN A 37 13.43 -2.70 -7.01
N PHE A 38 12.50 -2.50 -7.95
CA PHE A 38 11.07 -2.60 -7.64
C PHE A 38 10.72 -3.97 -7.10
N ASN A 39 11.20 -5.03 -7.75
CA ASN A 39 10.88 -6.40 -7.36
C ASN A 39 11.41 -6.71 -5.95
N ALA A 40 12.64 -6.28 -5.65
CA ALA A 40 13.21 -6.46 -4.31
C ALA A 40 12.40 -5.71 -3.26
N ASP A 41 12.09 -4.44 -3.51
CA ASP A 41 11.33 -3.61 -2.58
C ASP A 41 9.92 -4.16 -2.36
N PHE A 42 9.27 -4.62 -3.42
CA PHE A 42 7.92 -5.17 -3.35
C PHE A 42 7.88 -6.39 -2.43
N HIS A 43 8.85 -7.28 -2.56
CA HIS A 43 8.90 -8.49 -1.74
C HIS A 43 9.22 -8.23 -0.27
N GLU A 44 9.80 -7.09 0.05
CA GLU A 44 10.05 -6.68 1.42
C GLU A 44 8.80 -6.13 2.11
N LYS A 45 7.78 -5.78 1.36
CA LYS A 45 6.54 -5.25 1.92
C LYS A 45 5.62 -6.40 2.34
N GLN A 46 4.67 -6.08 3.21
CA GLN A 46 3.69 -7.05 3.71
C GLN A 46 2.40 -7.01 2.91
N TYR A 47 1.97 -5.80 2.53
CA TYR A 47 0.68 -5.58 1.90
C TYR A 47 0.80 -4.65 0.71
N VAL A 48 -0.14 -4.79 -0.21
CA VAL A 48 -0.33 -3.83 -1.29
C VAL A 48 -1.81 -3.47 -1.36
N ALA A 49 -2.08 -2.17 -1.32
CA ALA A 49 -3.42 -1.64 -1.57
C ALA A 49 -3.54 -1.42 -3.07
N LEU A 50 -4.62 -1.90 -3.66
CA LEU A 50 -4.84 -1.88 -5.10
C LEU A 50 -6.14 -1.18 -5.44
N LEU A 51 -6.10 -0.39 -6.51
CA LEU A 51 -7.29 0.14 -7.17
C LEU A 51 -7.41 -0.52 -8.54
N ARG A 52 -8.57 -1.09 -8.83
CA ARG A 52 -8.84 -1.72 -10.13
C ARG A 52 -10.05 -1.09 -10.78
N LYS A 53 -9.96 -0.94 -12.09
CA LYS A 53 -11.05 -0.51 -12.97
C LYS A 53 -11.15 -1.57 -14.06
N GLU A 54 -12.24 -2.33 -14.07
CA GLU A 54 -12.43 -3.43 -15.02
C GLU A 54 -11.24 -4.41 -15.02
N ASP A 55 -10.83 -4.86 -13.83
CA ASP A 55 -9.70 -5.77 -13.62
C ASP A 55 -8.33 -5.20 -13.96
N ARG A 56 -8.25 -3.95 -14.41
CA ARG A 56 -6.99 -3.28 -14.67
C ARG A 56 -6.53 -2.51 -13.43
N VAL A 57 -5.28 -2.67 -13.04
CA VAL A 57 -4.72 -1.92 -11.92
C VAL A 57 -4.55 -0.46 -12.35
N VAL A 58 -5.21 0.45 -11.65
CA VAL A 58 -5.12 1.89 -11.91
C VAL A 58 -4.50 2.65 -10.75
N GLY A 59 -4.17 1.96 -9.68
CA GLY A 59 -3.46 2.55 -8.56
C GLY A 59 -2.96 1.49 -7.59
N PHE A 60 -1.87 1.78 -6.89
CA PHE A 60 -1.39 0.89 -5.84
C PHE A 60 -0.55 1.67 -4.83
N SER A 61 -0.45 1.12 -3.64
CA SER A 61 0.47 1.58 -2.60
C SER A 61 0.94 0.37 -1.81
N THR A 62 2.25 0.20 -1.71
CA THR A 62 2.81 -0.88 -0.89
C THR A 62 2.93 -0.42 0.55
N MET A 63 2.87 -1.38 1.49
CA MET A 63 2.90 -1.05 2.90
C MET A 63 3.61 -2.12 3.71
N VAL A 64 4.35 -1.67 4.72
CA VAL A 64 4.94 -2.53 5.74
C VAL A 64 4.55 -1.99 7.10
N THR A 65 4.37 -2.89 8.05
CA THR A 65 4.02 -2.52 9.42
C THR A 65 5.03 -3.12 10.38
N LEU A 66 5.35 -2.36 11.42
CA LEU A 66 6.30 -2.78 12.45
C LEU A 66 5.70 -2.56 13.83
N PRO A 67 5.58 -3.61 14.65
CA PRO A 67 5.32 -3.42 16.07
C PRO A 67 6.63 -3.03 16.75
N ILE A 68 6.58 -1.98 17.56
CA ILE A 68 7.73 -1.56 18.37
C ILE A 68 7.35 -1.74 19.83
N VAL A 69 8.11 -2.58 20.54
CA VAL A 69 7.90 -2.80 21.96
C VAL A 69 8.81 -1.84 22.71
N LYS A 70 8.21 -0.92 23.49
CA LYS A 70 8.95 -0.02 24.35
C LYS A 70 9.36 -0.74 25.64
N ALA A 71 10.47 -0.31 26.24
CA ALA A 71 10.89 -0.81 27.56
C ALA A 71 9.83 -0.46 28.63
N GLU A 72 9.13 0.64 28.45
CA GLU A 72 8.06 1.07 29.33
C GLU A 72 6.85 1.48 28.49
N GLY A 73 5.68 1.03 28.89
CA GLY A 73 4.42 1.40 28.25
C GLY A 73 3.94 0.39 27.22
N ASP A 74 2.90 0.75 26.50
CA ASP A 74 2.25 -0.12 25.52
C ASP A 74 3.03 -0.18 24.22
N PRO A 75 2.93 -1.30 23.48
CA PRO A 75 3.59 -1.40 22.18
C PRO A 75 3.01 -0.38 21.20
N ILE A 76 3.88 0.11 20.30
CA ILE A 76 3.50 1.03 19.24
C ILE A 76 3.46 0.27 17.93
N PHE A 77 2.44 0.53 17.14
CA PHE A 77 2.30 -0.02 15.80
C PHE A 77 2.61 1.10 14.79
N ILE A 78 3.59 0.85 13.92
CA ILE A 78 3.98 1.83 12.89
C ILE A 78 3.75 1.23 11.51
N ALA A 79 3.04 1.97 10.66
CA ALA A 79 2.82 1.60 9.28
C ALA A 79 3.61 2.55 8.36
N PHE A 80 4.33 1.97 7.40
CA PHE A 80 5.10 2.71 6.40
C PHE A 80 4.53 2.42 5.03
N SER A 81 4.27 3.47 4.23
CA SER A 81 3.97 3.29 2.82
C SER A 81 5.28 3.32 2.02
N GLY A 82 5.35 2.48 1.00
CA GLY A 82 6.47 2.46 0.07
C GLY A 82 6.03 3.02 -1.29
N ASP A 83 6.41 2.31 -2.36
CA ASP A 83 6.08 2.75 -3.71
C ASP A 83 4.56 2.93 -3.87
N THR A 84 4.19 4.07 -4.44
CA THR A 84 2.79 4.44 -4.67
C THR A 84 2.67 5.12 -6.02
N ALA A 85 1.71 4.69 -6.82
CA ALA A 85 1.39 5.33 -8.09
C ALA A 85 -0.09 5.18 -8.38
N VAL A 86 -0.71 6.22 -8.93
CA VAL A 86 -2.13 6.22 -9.25
C VAL A 86 -2.32 6.88 -10.61
N GLU A 87 -3.06 6.22 -11.49
CA GLU A 87 -3.44 6.81 -12.78
C GLU A 87 -4.23 8.10 -12.56
N PHE A 88 -4.06 9.05 -13.47
CA PHE A 88 -4.71 10.34 -13.36
C PHE A 88 -6.24 10.19 -13.21
N GLU A 89 -6.84 9.29 -13.95
CA GLU A 89 -8.29 9.04 -13.90
C GLU A 89 -8.78 8.51 -12.56
N ALA A 90 -7.89 7.94 -11.75
CA ALA A 90 -8.23 7.35 -10.45
C ALA A 90 -7.84 8.23 -9.25
N ARG A 91 -7.19 9.37 -9.48
CA ARG A 91 -6.67 10.22 -8.39
C ARG A 91 -7.76 10.83 -7.52
N ASN A 92 -8.97 10.98 -8.05
CA ASN A 92 -10.09 11.49 -7.29
C ASN A 92 -10.86 10.38 -6.56
N SER A 93 -10.40 9.13 -6.71
CA SER A 93 -11.00 8.00 -6.01
C SER A 93 -10.58 8.01 -4.55
N VAL A 94 -11.52 7.74 -3.65
CA VAL A 94 -11.21 7.61 -2.21
C VAL A 94 -10.82 6.16 -1.84
N GLY A 95 -10.72 5.28 -2.83
CA GLY A 95 -10.53 3.84 -2.61
C GLY A 95 -9.29 3.49 -1.81
N LEU A 96 -8.12 4.07 -2.13
CA LEU A 96 -6.90 3.81 -1.36
C LEU A 96 -7.05 4.28 0.08
N GLY A 97 -7.60 5.49 0.28
CA GLY A 97 -7.82 6.03 1.61
C GLY A 97 -8.76 5.16 2.44
N VAL A 98 -9.85 4.68 1.84
CA VAL A 98 -10.80 3.79 2.51
C VAL A 98 -10.13 2.47 2.90
N THR A 99 -9.36 1.88 1.99
CA THR A 99 -8.66 0.62 2.23
C THR A 99 -7.64 0.75 3.37
N LEU A 100 -6.83 1.81 3.35
CA LEU A 100 -5.86 2.08 4.40
C LEU A 100 -6.53 2.38 5.73
N SER A 101 -7.62 3.15 5.72
CA SER A 101 -8.37 3.47 6.94
C SER A 101 -8.96 2.22 7.59
N SER A 102 -9.47 1.28 6.79
CA SER A 102 -9.99 0.01 7.29
C SER A 102 -8.89 -0.81 7.94
N PHE A 103 -7.71 -0.87 7.30
CA PHE A 103 -6.54 -1.55 7.84
C PHE A 103 -6.13 -0.96 9.20
N PHE A 104 -6.05 0.36 9.30
CA PHE A 104 -5.68 1.02 10.55
C PHE A 104 -6.71 0.79 11.64
N ARG A 105 -7.99 0.81 11.29
CA ARG A 105 -9.07 0.58 12.27
C ARG A 105 -8.96 -0.80 12.89
N GLU A 106 -8.66 -1.83 12.09
CA GLU A 106 -8.47 -3.19 12.58
C GLU A 106 -7.28 -3.28 13.55
N ASN A 107 -6.22 -2.54 13.26
CA ASN A 107 -5.01 -2.58 14.08
C ASN A 107 -5.12 -1.71 15.33
N ILE A 108 -5.88 -0.62 15.30
CA ILE A 108 -6.11 0.23 16.47
C ILE A 108 -6.79 -0.56 17.58
N SER A 109 -7.71 -1.47 17.25
CA SER A 109 -8.37 -2.28 18.26
C SER A 109 -7.39 -3.14 19.05
N SER A 110 -6.26 -3.51 18.45
CA SER A 110 -5.22 -4.31 19.09
C SER A 110 -4.21 -3.48 19.88
N TYR A 111 -3.94 -2.24 19.46
CA TYR A 111 -2.89 -1.41 20.03
C TYR A 111 -3.39 -0.20 20.83
N GLY A 112 -4.70 0.09 20.77
CA GLY A 112 -5.29 1.23 21.44
C GLY A 112 -5.06 2.55 20.72
N ASP A 113 -5.87 3.55 21.06
CA ASP A 113 -5.79 4.88 20.47
C ASP A 113 -4.44 5.54 20.81
N GLY A 114 -3.83 6.17 19.84
CA GLY A 114 -2.58 6.89 20.03
C GLY A 114 -1.32 6.03 19.88
N ASN A 115 -1.48 4.72 19.74
CA ASN A 115 -0.35 3.80 19.59
C ASN A 115 -0.18 3.30 18.17
N VAL A 116 -0.89 3.90 17.22
CA VAL A 116 -0.77 3.59 15.79
C VAL A 116 -0.25 4.82 15.07
N TRP A 117 0.85 4.66 14.34
CA TRP A 117 1.51 5.74 13.62
C TRP A 117 1.62 5.38 12.15
N TYR A 118 1.36 6.34 11.29
CA TYR A 118 1.51 6.18 9.85
C TYR A 118 2.60 7.10 9.35
N VAL A 119 3.59 6.52 8.67
CA VAL A 119 4.69 7.29 8.08
C VAL A 119 4.59 7.15 6.57
N LEU A 120 4.40 8.28 5.90
CA LEU A 120 4.38 8.35 4.46
C LEU A 120 5.79 8.70 3.97
N ILE A 121 6.38 7.77 3.20
CA ILE A 121 7.67 8.02 2.58
C ILE A 121 7.40 8.47 1.15
N SER A 122 7.70 9.73 0.87
CA SER A 122 7.50 10.33 -0.44
C SER A 122 8.79 10.29 -1.25
N LYS A 123 8.66 9.97 -2.51
CA LYS A 123 9.77 10.06 -3.45
C LYS A 123 9.75 11.38 -4.19
#